data_9e191169898c2a5a005944a7fb0baa6d
#
_entry.id   9e191169898c2a5a005944a7fb0baa6d
#
_cell.length_a   1.000
_cell.length_b   1.000
_cell.length_c   1.000
_cell.angle_alpha   90.00
_cell.angle_beta   90.00
_cell.angle_gamma   90.00
#
_symmetry.space_group_name_H-M   'P 1'
#
loop_
_entity.id
_entity.type
_entity.pdbx_description
1 polymer ?
#
loop_
_entity_poly.entity_id
_entity_poly.type
_entity_poly.pdbx_seq_one_letter_code
_entity_poly.pdbx_strand_id
1 'polypeptide(L)'
;MKTYLKVTFNSEGSKPSDIVNALEAIGFRPMTGWYDFVYEWGDHATIEDAIWFADKIHETLRGMSVYFQIETVGDMEEKEKNYED
;
A
#
# COMPACT_ATOMS: atom_id res chain seq x y z
N MET A 1 -0.28 -5.07 -11.61
CA MET A 1 0.04 -3.90 -10.78
C MET A 1 -0.15 -4.25 -9.32
N LYS A 2 0.77 -3.83 -8.49
CA LYS A 2 0.69 -4.05 -7.04
C LYS A 2 1.03 -2.77 -6.32
N THR A 3 0.35 -2.54 -5.21
CA THR A 3 0.68 -1.41 -4.33
C THR A 3 1.21 -1.98 -3.03
N TYR A 4 2.43 -1.61 -2.69
CA TYR A 4 3.09 -2.04 -1.47
C TYR A 4 3.01 -0.94 -0.43
N LEU A 5 2.85 -1.33 0.82
CA LEU A 5 2.70 -0.38 1.91
C LEU A 5 3.65 -0.75 3.04
N LYS A 6 4.36 0.26 3.53
CA LYS A 6 5.19 0.15 4.72
C LYS A 6 4.65 1.11 5.77
N VAL A 7 4.47 0.66 6.99
CA VAL A 7 3.93 1.50 8.06
C VAL A 7 4.91 1.58 9.22
N THR A 8 4.88 2.73 9.90
CA THR A 8 5.63 2.93 11.13
C THR A 8 4.63 3.37 12.20
N PHE A 9 4.49 2.53 13.20
CA PHE A 9 3.54 2.80 14.28
C PHE A 9 4.10 3.84 15.24
N ASN A 10 3.19 4.52 15.91
CA ASN A 10 3.52 5.57 16.87
C ASN A 10 2.83 5.22 18.19
N SER A 11 3.58 5.26 19.30
CA SER A 11 3.03 4.93 20.60
C SER A 11 1.92 5.89 21.04
N GLU A 12 1.85 7.07 20.44
CA GLU A 12 0.79 8.05 20.73
C GLU A 12 -0.40 7.91 19.80
N GLY A 13 -0.35 6.99 18.86
CA GLY A 13 -1.41 6.79 17.89
C GLY A 13 -2.27 5.58 18.20
N SER A 14 -3.03 5.16 17.22
CA SER A 14 -3.89 3.99 17.32
C SER A 14 -3.08 2.73 17.52
N LYS A 15 -3.70 1.71 18.10
CA LYS A 15 -3.04 0.42 18.29
C LYS A 15 -2.69 -0.20 16.95
N PRO A 16 -1.57 -0.91 16.86
CA PRO A 16 -1.23 -1.61 15.61
C PRO A 16 -2.36 -2.50 15.08
N SER A 17 -3.07 -3.21 15.97
CA SER A 17 -4.17 -4.07 15.52
C SER A 17 -5.29 -3.28 14.85
N ASP A 18 -5.59 -2.08 15.35
CA ASP A 18 -6.62 -1.24 14.74
C ASP A 18 -6.20 -0.77 13.35
N ILE A 19 -4.93 -0.45 13.19
CA ILE A 19 -4.37 -0.01 11.91
C ILE A 19 -4.39 -1.18 10.92
N VAL A 20 -3.97 -2.36 11.35
CA VAL A 20 -3.99 -3.55 10.50
C VAL A 20 -5.42 -3.85 10.04
N ASN A 21 -6.38 -3.81 10.96
CA ASN A 21 -7.78 -4.08 10.61
C ASN A 21 -8.32 -3.07 9.60
N ALA A 22 -7.96 -1.80 9.76
CA ALA A 22 -8.40 -0.76 8.83
C ALA A 22 -7.82 -1.00 7.43
N LEU A 23 -6.55 -1.39 7.35
CA LEU A 23 -5.90 -1.65 6.06
C LEU A 23 -6.46 -2.91 5.39
N GLU A 24 -6.72 -3.94 6.17
CA GLU A 24 -7.31 -5.16 5.63
C GLU A 24 -8.73 -4.89 5.11
N ALA A 25 -9.46 -4.01 5.77
CA ALA A 25 -10.82 -3.65 5.34
C ALA A 25 -10.85 -3.01 3.96
N ILE A 26 -9.78 -2.35 3.54
CA ILE A 26 -9.72 -1.76 2.20
C ILE A 26 -8.99 -2.66 1.19
N GLY A 27 -8.63 -3.87 1.59
CA GLY A 27 -8.15 -4.88 0.65
C GLY A 27 -6.67 -5.22 0.75
N PHE A 28 -5.93 -4.60 1.65
CA PHE A 28 -4.53 -4.96 1.83
C PHE A 28 -4.40 -6.31 2.49
N ARG A 29 -3.33 -7.02 2.16
CA ARG A 29 -2.98 -8.28 2.82
C ARG A 29 -1.60 -8.13 3.45
N PRO A 30 -1.40 -8.66 4.66
CA PRO A 30 -0.09 -8.64 5.29
C PRO A 30 0.92 -9.44 4.47
N MET A 31 2.17 -9.02 4.51
CA MET A 31 3.25 -9.74 3.86
C MET A 31 4.51 -9.64 4.69
N THR A 32 5.47 -10.51 4.41
CA THR A 32 6.79 -10.45 5.03
C THR A 32 7.78 -9.86 4.03
N GLY A 33 8.89 -9.31 4.54
CA GLY A 33 9.92 -8.73 3.71
C GLY A 33 10.05 -7.25 3.97
N TRP A 34 10.45 -6.49 2.93
CA TRP A 34 10.71 -5.06 3.07
C TRP A 34 9.46 -4.26 3.36
N TYR A 35 8.31 -4.66 2.76
CA TYR A 35 7.03 -4.00 2.98
C TYR A 35 6.18 -4.80 3.93
N ASP A 36 5.17 -4.15 4.50
CA ASP A 36 4.29 -4.77 5.50
C ASP A 36 3.00 -5.29 4.91
N PHE A 37 2.53 -4.66 3.83
CA PHE A 37 1.25 -5.00 3.19
C PHE A 37 1.37 -4.90 1.69
N VAL A 38 0.49 -5.63 1.01
CA VAL A 38 0.39 -5.57 -0.45
C VAL A 38 -1.07 -5.58 -0.87
N TYR A 39 -1.38 -4.80 -1.89
CA TYR A 39 -2.68 -4.80 -2.55
C TYR A 39 -2.45 -5.20 -4.00
N GLU A 40 -3.10 -6.27 -4.44
CA GLU A 40 -2.94 -6.74 -5.82
C GLU A 40 -4.09 -6.23 -6.66
N TRP A 41 -3.74 -5.53 -7.72
CA TRP A 41 -4.69 -4.97 -8.66
C TRP A 41 -5.02 -6.00 -9.74
N GLY A 42 -6.17 -5.82 -10.38
CA GLY A 42 -6.48 -6.60 -11.55
C GLY A 42 -5.73 -6.11 -12.77
N ASP A 43 -5.98 -6.74 -13.91
CA ASP A 43 -5.26 -6.47 -15.15
C ASP A 43 -5.58 -5.12 -15.78
N HIS A 44 -6.68 -4.51 -15.37
CA HIS A 44 -7.16 -3.27 -16.00
C HIS A 44 -6.97 -2.03 -15.14
N ALA A 45 -6.15 -2.13 -14.10
CA ALA A 45 -5.89 -0.99 -13.23
C ALA A 45 -5.05 0.07 -13.96
N THR A 46 -5.37 1.33 -13.69
CA THR A 46 -4.73 2.47 -14.32
C THR A 46 -3.97 3.29 -13.28
N ILE A 47 -3.19 4.27 -13.77
CA ILE A 47 -2.49 5.20 -12.87
C ILE A 47 -3.51 5.99 -12.05
N GLU A 48 -4.62 6.37 -12.64
CA GLU A 48 -5.68 7.09 -11.93
C GLU A 48 -6.24 6.26 -10.79
N ASP A 49 -6.37 4.94 -11.00
CA ASP A 49 -6.82 4.03 -9.94
C ASP A 49 -5.83 4.02 -8.79
N ALA A 50 -4.53 4.00 -9.11
CA ALA A 50 -3.49 4.00 -8.10
C ALA A 50 -3.50 5.29 -7.26
N ILE A 51 -3.71 6.43 -7.91
CA ILE A 51 -3.80 7.72 -7.22
C ILE A 51 -5.04 7.76 -6.33
N TRP A 52 -6.17 7.29 -6.84
CA TRP A 52 -7.40 7.20 -6.06
C TRP A 52 -7.19 6.35 -4.80
N PHE A 53 -6.49 5.23 -4.97
CA PHE A 53 -6.22 4.33 -3.85
C PHE A 53 -5.27 4.95 -2.83
N ALA A 54 -4.29 5.72 -3.31
CA ALA A 54 -3.39 6.46 -2.41
C ALA A 54 -4.17 7.44 -1.53
N ASP A 55 -5.14 8.13 -2.12
CA ASP A 55 -6.03 9.01 -1.37
C ASP A 55 -6.86 8.22 -0.37
N LYS A 56 -7.33 7.05 -0.77
CA LYS A 56 -8.12 6.17 0.11
C LYS A 56 -7.31 5.72 1.32
N ILE A 57 -6.04 5.38 1.10
CA ILE A 57 -5.13 5.00 2.19
C ILE A 57 -4.95 6.17 3.14
N HIS A 58 -4.71 7.36 2.58
CA HIS A 58 -4.54 8.57 3.37
C HIS A 58 -5.77 8.81 4.26
N GLU A 59 -6.96 8.73 3.70
CA GLU A 59 -8.19 8.94 4.45
C GLU A 59 -8.41 7.85 5.52
N THR A 60 -8.06 6.62 5.18
CA THR A 60 -8.23 5.48 6.11
C THR A 60 -7.34 5.63 7.33
N LEU A 61 -6.10 6.09 7.14
CA LEU A 61 -5.13 6.22 8.23
C LEU A 61 -5.17 7.58 8.91
N ARG A 62 -5.97 8.48 8.41
CA ARG A 62 -6.08 9.82 8.97
C ARG A 62 -6.54 9.76 10.41
N GLY A 63 -5.85 10.49 11.27
CA GLY A 63 -6.19 10.54 12.70
C GLY A 63 -5.64 9.36 13.51
N MET A 64 -5.00 8.40 12.86
CA MET A 64 -4.45 7.24 13.57
C MET A 64 -3.00 7.45 14.01
N SER A 65 -2.41 8.57 13.64
CA SER A 65 -1.02 8.93 13.99
C SER A 65 -0.03 7.84 13.59
N VAL A 66 -0.11 7.43 12.33
CA VAL A 66 0.77 6.42 11.78
C VAL A 66 1.45 7.01 10.55
N TYR A 67 2.72 6.68 10.36
CA TYR A 67 3.46 7.07 9.15
C TYR A 67 3.42 5.93 8.16
N PHE A 68 3.33 6.26 6.88
CA PHE A 68 3.31 5.23 5.87
C PHE A 68 4.04 5.67 4.61
N GLN A 69 4.51 4.68 3.86
CA GLN A 69 5.08 4.86 2.53
C GLN A 69 4.40 3.87 1.62
N ILE A 70 4.08 4.29 0.42
CA ILE A 70 3.50 3.40 -0.58
C ILE A 70 4.32 3.43 -1.85
N GLU A 71 4.31 2.31 -2.55
CA GLU A 71 4.94 2.20 -3.85
C GLU A 71 4.06 1.33 -4.72
N THR A 72 3.66 1.86 -5.87
CA THR A 72 2.85 1.09 -6.83
C THR A 72 3.73 0.73 -8.01
N VAL A 73 3.77 -0.56 -8.33
CA VAL A 73 4.61 -1.10 -9.39
C VAL A 73 3.73 -1.76 -10.43
N GLY A 74 3.87 -1.33 -11.68
CA GLY A 74 3.15 -1.93 -12.79
C GLY A 74 3.96 -3.04 -13.42
N ASP A 75 3.26 -3.98 -14.04
CA ASP A 75 3.91 -5.11 -14.71
C ASP A 75 4.84 -4.64 -15.84
N MET A 76 4.45 -3.57 -16.52
CA MET A 76 5.28 -3.02 -17.60
C MET A 76 6.60 -2.47 -17.09
N GLU A 77 6.59 -1.85 -15.93
CA GLU A 77 7.80 -1.32 -15.32
C GLU A 77 8.77 -2.42 -14.98
N GLU A 78 8.27 -3.54 -14.49
CA GLU A 78 9.10 -4.69 -14.17
C GLU A 78 9.75 -5.28 -15.42
N LYS A 79 8.99 -5.34 -16.50
CA LYS A 79 9.51 -5.83 -17.78
C LYS A 79 10.57 -4.91 -18.35
N GLU A 80 10.34 -3.61 -18.25
CA GLU A 80 11.31 -2.64 -18.77
C GLU A 80 12.64 -2.73 -18.05
N LYS A 81 12.62 -2.96 -16.75
CA LYS A 81 13.84 -3.13 -15.98
C LYS A 81 14.65 -4.33 -16.47
N ASN A 82 13.97 -5.36 -16.89
CA ASN A 82 14.63 -6.56 -17.41
C ASN A 82 15.28 -6.33 -18.77
N TYR A 83 14.69 -5.47 -19.56
CA TYR A 83 15.21 -5.18 -20.90
C TYR A 83 16.47 -4.33 -20.88
N GLU A 84 16.65 -3.54 -19.87
CA GLU A 84 17.79 -2.65 -19.81
C GLU A 84 19.08 -3.37 -19.46
N ASP A 85 18.97 -4.56 -19.02
CA ASP A 85 20.12 -5.39 -18.72
C ASP A 85 20.62 -6.13 -19.95
#